data_5b47947fdf869c56d1e37f5a3c7720e8
#
_entry.id   5b47947fdf869c56d1e37f5a3c7720e8
#
_cell.length_a   1.000
_cell.length_b   1.000
_cell.length_c   1.000
_cell.angle_alpha   90.00
_cell.angle_beta   90.00
_cell.angle_gamma   90.00
#
_symmetry.space_group_name_H-M   'P 1'
#
loop_
_entity.id
_entity.type
_entity.pdbx_description
1 polymer ?
#
loop_
_entity_poly.entity_id
_entity_poly.type
_entity_poly.pdbx_seq_one_letter_code
_entity_poly.pdbx_strand_id
1 'polypeptide(L)' 'MTQETIYLCYEADKWISRESKELAYIGTDLEDCIAQLAAKFELTENNKEQLRTNYQTISQQGYGYIIDEERTNCFVNGF' A
#
# COMPACT_ATOMS: atom_id res chain seq x y z
N MET A 1 -3.10 -20.05 -17.85
CA MET A 1 -2.03 -19.31 -17.19
C MET A 1 -2.60 -18.53 -16.03
N THR A 2 -2.01 -18.67 -14.86
CA THR A 2 -2.52 -18.00 -13.66
C THR A 2 -1.99 -16.57 -13.58
N GLN A 3 -2.86 -15.65 -13.27
CA GLN A 3 -2.46 -14.28 -12.97
C GLN A 3 -2.02 -14.22 -11.51
N GLU A 4 -0.96 -13.47 -11.25
CA GLU A 4 -0.53 -13.21 -9.89
C GLU A 4 -0.97 -11.81 -9.48
N THR A 5 -1.37 -11.69 -8.22
CA THR A 5 -1.67 -10.38 -7.64
C THR A 5 -0.40 -9.83 -7.02
N ILE A 6 -0.12 -8.58 -7.30
CA ILE A 6 0.96 -7.86 -6.63
C ILE A 6 0.37 -6.66 -5.90
N TYR A 7 1.07 -6.24 -4.86
CA TYR A 7 0.66 -5.09 -4.06
C TYR A 7 1.72 -4.02 -4.15
N LEU A 8 1.32 -2.83 -4.58
CA LEU A 8 2.19 -1.66 -4.69
C LEU A 8 1.91 -0.76 -3.50
N CYS A 9 2.91 -0.57 -2.65
CA CYS A 9 2.75 0.17 -1.41
C CYS A 9 3.40 1.54 -1.55
N TYR A 10 2.63 2.59 -1.31
CA TYR A 10 3.06 3.97 -1.49
C TYR A 10 3.08 4.74 -0.19
N GLU A 11 4.03 5.64 -0.08
CA GLU A 11 4.04 6.68 0.94
C GLU A 11 3.57 7.98 0.29
N ALA A 12 2.77 8.76 1.01
CA ALA A 12 2.22 10.01 0.50
C ALA A 12 2.11 11.02 1.65
N ASP A 13 1.64 12.23 1.34
CA ASP A 13 1.35 13.21 2.38
C ASP A 13 0.06 12.85 3.12
N LYS A 14 -0.33 13.65 4.11
CA LYS A 14 -1.52 13.36 4.94
C LYS A 14 -2.83 13.43 4.17
N TRP A 15 -2.83 14.07 3.00
CA TRP A 15 -4.01 14.14 2.13
C TRP A 15 -4.01 13.02 1.09
N ILE A 16 -2.95 12.21 1.06
CA ILE A 16 -2.78 11.12 0.11
C ILE A 16 -2.96 11.64 -1.32
N SER A 17 -2.31 12.75 -1.62
CA SER A 17 -2.40 13.35 -2.94
C SER A 17 -1.57 12.55 -3.96
N ARG A 18 -2.03 12.53 -5.21
CA ARG A 18 -1.35 11.80 -6.27
C ARG A 18 0.09 12.26 -6.46
N GLU A 19 0.32 13.55 -6.35
CA GLU A 19 1.64 14.13 -6.62
C GLU A 19 2.66 13.78 -5.55
N SER A 20 2.20 13.44 -4.34
CA SER A 20 3.09 13.09 -3.25
C SER A 20 3.37 11.59 -3.14
N LYS A 21 2.69 10.76 -3.92
CA LYS A 21 2.84 9.31 -3.84
C LYS A 21 4.20 8.86 -4.32
N GLU A 22 4.91 8.13 -3.48
CA GLU A 22 6.18 7.51 -3.83
C GLU A 22 6.10 6.01 -3.52
N LEU A 23 6.54 5.20 -4.47
CA LEU A 23 6.53 3.76 -4.29
C LEU A 23 7.55 3.35 -3.24
N ALA A 24 7.08 2.68 -2.20
CA ALA A 24 7.93 2.29 -1.07
C ALA A 24 8.24 0.79 -1.05
N TYR A 25 7.28 -0.04 -1.47
CA TYR A 25 7.46 -1.49 -1.37
C TYR A 25 6.58 -2.19 -2.40
N ILE A 26 7.05 -3.31 -2.91
CA ILE A 26 6.28 -4.16 -3.82
C ILE A 26 6.32 -5.58 -3.27
N GLY A 27 5.18 -6.22 -3.16
CA GLY A 27 5.11 -7.58 -2.66
C GLY A 27 3.96 -8.37 -3.27
N THR A 28 3.91 -9.64 -2.96
CA THR A 28 2.88 -10.55 -3.47
C THR A 28 1.90 -11.00 -2.40
N ASP A 29 2.14 -10.60 -1.15
CA ASP A 29 1.29 -10.95 -0.02
C ASP A 29 0.92 -9.69 0.76
N LEU A 30 -0.39 -9.46 0.94
CA LEU A 30 -0.89 -8.26 1.59
C LEU A 30 -0.39 -8.13 3.03
N GLU A 31 -0.44 -9.23 3.81
CA GLU A 31 -0.01 -9.18 5.20
C GLU A 31 1.49 -8.89 5.32
N ASP A 32 2.29 -9.45 4.41
CA ASP A 32 3.71 -9.14 4.38
C ASP A 32 3.95 -7.67 4.04
N CYS A 33 3.23 -7.14 3.05
CA CYS A 33 3.34 -5.72 2.70
C CYS A 33 3.01 -4.82 3.88
N ILE A 34 1.93 -5.13 4.60
CA ILE A 34 1.53 -4.37 5.79
C ILE A 34 2.62 -4.47 6.87
N ALA A 35 3.16 -5.66 7.10
CA ALA A 35 4.22 -5.85 8.08
C ALA A 35 5.48 -5.06 7.72
N GLN A 36 5.87 -5.05 6.44
CA GLN A 36 7.04 -4.32 5.99
C GLN A 36 6.85 -2.80 6.14
N LEU A 37 5.68 -2.30 5.77
CA LEU A 37 5.38 -0.88 5.95
C LEU A 37 5.38 -0.50 7.43
N ALA A 38 4.78 -1.34 8.27
CA ALA A 38 4.74 -1.07 9.71
C ALA A 38 6.14 -1.05 10.32
N ALA A 39 6.99 -1.97 9.89
CA ALA A 39 8.37 -2.04 10.40
C ALA A 39 9.19 -0.83 9.97
N LYS A 40 9.07 -0.42 8.70
CA LYS A 40 9.85 0.69 8.16
C LYS A 40 9.41 2.04 8.70
N PHE A 41 8.10 2.25 8.80
CA PHE A 41 7.53 3.55 9.14
C PHE A 41 6.96 3.61 10.55
N GLU A 42 7.18 2.57 11.35
CA GLU A 42 6.75 2.49 12.75
C GLU A 42 5.23 2.72 12.89
N LEU A 43 4.46 2.00 12.09
CA LEU A 43 3.00 2.12 12.12
C LEU A 43 2.42 1.36 13.31
N THR A 44 1.29 1.88 13.84
CA THR A 44 0.60 1.25 14.96
C THR A 44 -0.24 0.07 14.50
N GLU A 45 -0.76 -0.71 15.45
CA GLU A 45 -1.69 -1.79 15.14
C GLU A 45 -2.95 -1.25 14.46
N ASN A 46 -3.42 -0.07 14.87
CA ASN A 46 -4.56 0.57 14.24
C ASN A 46 -4.28 0.93 12.78
N ASN A 47 -3.08 1.42 12.49
CA ASN A 47 -2.68 1.70 11.11
C ASN A 47 -2.66 0.43 10.28
N LYS A 48 -2.13 -0.67 10.84
CA LYS A 48 -2.10 -1.95 10.14
C LYS A 48 -3.50 -2.44 9.82
N GLU A 49 -4.42 -2.31 10.77
CA GLU A 49 -5.80 -2.71 10.55
C GLU A 49 -6.47 -1.88 9.47
N GLN A 50 -6.21 -0.57 9.43
CA GLN A 50 -6.74 0.30 8.39
C GLN A 50 -6.19 -0.07 7.01
N LEU A 51 -4.91 -0.42 6.93
CA LEU A 51 -4.32 -0.90 5.67
C LEU A 51 -4.97 -2.20 5.22
N ARG A 52 -5.26 -3.08 6.17
CA ARG A 52 -5.88 -4.38 5.86
C ARG A 52 -7.31 -4.22 5.36
N THR A 53 -8.08 -3.30 5.93
CA THR A 53 -9.49 -3.15 5.60
C THR A 53 -9.74 -2.10 4.52
N ASN A 54 -9.01 -1.00 4.51
CA ASN A 54 -9.24 0.13 3.62
C ASN A 54 -8.15 0.35 2.59
N TYR A 55 -7.04 -0.38 2.69
CA TYR A 55 -5.87 -0.24 1.83
C TYR A 55 -5.22 1.13 1.90
N GLN A 56 -5.52 1.88 2.95
CA GLN A 56 -4.89 3.18 3.20
C GLN A 56 -4.97 3.54 4.68
N THR A 57 -4.03 4.33 5.13
CA THR A 57 -3.99 4.82 6.50
C THR A 57 -3.18 6.10 6.57
N ILE A 58 -3.33 6.84 7.67
CA ILE A 58 -2.51 8.02 7.94
C ILE A 58 -1.82 7.78 9.27
N SER A 59 -0.48 7.92 9.28
CA SER A 59 0.32 7.69 10.47
C SER A 59 0.17 8.86 11.44
N GLN A 60 0.63 8.64 12.68
CA GLN A 60 0.62 9.68 13.70
C GLN A 60 1.52 10.87 13.34
N GLN A 61 2.54 10.63 12.51
CA GLN A 61 3.43 11.69 12.03
C GLN A 61 2.83 12.50 10.89
N GLY A 62 1.65 12.09 10.39
CA GLY A 62 0.97 12.83 9.34
C GLY A 62 1.30 12.40 7.92
N TYR A 63 1.87 11.23 7.75
CA TYR A 63 2.12 10.67 6.41
C TYR A 63 1.04 9.67 6.05
N GLY A 64 0.64 9.66 4.78
CA GLY A 64 -0.33 8.71 4.27
C GLY A 64 0.36 7.49 3.65
N TYR A 65 -0.31 6.36 3.72
CA TYR A 65 0.18 5.11 3.12
C TYR A 65 -0.96 4.45 2.39
N ILE A 66 -0.69 3.98 1.17
CA ILE A 66 -1.69 3.36 0.32
C ILE A 66 -1.14 2.05 -0.22
N ILE A 67 -2.01 1.05 -0.33
CA ILE A 67 -1.68 -0.20 -1.00
C ILE A 67 -2.59 -0.35 -2.19
N ASP A 68 -2.02 -0.47 -3.38
CA ASP A 68 -2.77 -0.75 -4.60
C ASP A 68 -2.61 -2.22 -4.96
N GLU A 69 -3.72 -2.89 -5.20
CA GLU A 69 -3.71 -4.27 -5.66
C GLU A 69 -3.74 -4.28 -7.17
N GLU A 70 -2.75 -4.95 -7.77
CA GLU A 70 -2.64 -5.06 -9.22
C GLU A 70 -2.48 -6.50 -9.62
N ARG A 71 -2.90 -6.83 -10.84
CA ARG A 71 -2.76 -8.17 -11.37
C ARG A 71 -1.72 -8.16 -12.49
N THR A 72 -0.88 -9.19 -12.49
CA THR A 72 0.09 -9.37 -13.56
C THR A 72 -0.59 -10.00 -14.76
N ASN A 73 0.01 -9.84 -15.92
CA ASN A 73 -0.47 -10.43 -17.18
C ASN A 73 -1.88 -9.96 -17.57
N CYS A 74 -2.21 -8.71 -17.25
CA CYS A 74 -3.46 -8.09 -17.69
C CYS A 74 -3.18 -6.64 -18.08
N PHE A 75 -4.08 -6.08 -18.87
CA PHE A 75 -3.94 -4.69 -19.26
C PHE A 75 -4.39 -3.79 -18.13
N VAL A 76 -3.61 -2.75 -17.88
CA VAL A 76 -3.91 -1.76 -16.87
C VAL A 76 -4.95 -0.79 -17.43
N ASN A 77 -5.87 -0.34 -16.58
CA ASN A 77 -6.93 0.62 -16.92
C ASN A 77 -7.89 0.11 -18.00
N GLY A 78 -8.09 -1.19 -18.05
CA GLY A 78 -9.09 -1.79 -18.94
C GLY A 78 -8.67 -1.95 -20.38
N PHE A 79 -7.41 -1.79 -20.68
CA PHE A 79 -6.91 -2.04 -22.04
C PHE A 79 -6.66 -3.51 -22.26
#